data_ea565775ebd65b0a37495fe55858cc2f
#
_entry.id   ea565775ebd65b0a37495fe55858cc2f
#
_cell.length_a   1.000
_cell.length_b   1.000
_cell.length_c   1.000
_cell.angle_alpha   90.00
_cell.angle_beta   90.00
_cell.angle_gamma   90.00
#
_symmetry.space_group_name_H-M   'P 1'
#
loop_
_entity.id
_entity.type
_entity.pdbx_description
1 polymer ?
#
loop_
_entity_poly.entity_id
_entity_poly.type
_entity_poly.pdbx_seq_one_letter_code
_entity_poly.pdbx_strand_id
1 'polypeptide(L)'
;MIEHFPLKLAESRMLAPAVRHMAFERADGKPFTFVPGQFVQVHFHYEDGKATKRSYSVATIGDGSAAPIERVEIAVSYVEGGAATALLSNLEEGGSVDASGPYGRFCLMDADTNQRYLLVATGTGVTPYRAMLPKIKQAIATRGCTFALVYGARTEAELLYGDEFEAFAKETPGFTFHPCFSRVPRAVPRPPDRAGRVQVALGELAPNAAHDIAYLCGNPDMVDEAFAMLKEAGLPVPHIRREKYVSSR
;
A
#
# COMPACT_ATOMS: atom_id res chain seq x y z
N MET A 1 2.76 9.65 18.95
CA MET A 1 3.79 10.73 18.98
C MET A 1 4.74 10.44 17.82
N ILE A 2 5.22 11.48 17.12
CA ILE A 2 6.22 11.31 16.06
C ILE A 2 7.59 11.15 16.72
N GLU A 3 8.32 10.12 16.34
CA GLU A 3 9.66 9.83 16.85
C GLU A 3 10.69 9.86 15.72
N HIS A 4 11.95 10.14 16.07
CA HIS A 4 13.11 9.94 15.20
C HIS A 4 13.89 8.74 15.73
N PHE A 5 14.26 7.82 14.84
CA PHE A 5 14.90 6.57 15.21
C PHE A 5 15.76 6.01 14.06
N PRO A 6 16.86 5.32 14.38
CA PRO A 6 17.60 4.59 13.36
C PRO A 6 16.92 3.24 13.05
N LEU A 7 16.87 2.90 11.76
CA LEU A 7 16.40 1.63 11.24
C LEU A 7 17.58 0.83 10.69
N LYS A 8 17.79 -0.38 11.17
CA LYS A 8 18.78 -1.33 10.69
C LYS A 8 18.10 -2.35 9.79
N LEU A 9 18.62 -2.52 8.56
CA LEU A 9 18.09 -3.51 7.62
C LEU A 9 18.36 -4.92 8.12
N ALA A 10 17.32 -5.67 8.40
CA ALA A 10 17.39 -7.05 8.85
C ALA A 10 17.27 -8.04 7.69
N GLU A 11 16.41 -7.75 6.71
CA GLU A 11 16.12 -8.63 5.59
C GLU A 11 15.63 -7.83 4.38
N SER A 12 15.90 -8.32 3.18
CA SER A 12 15.32 -7.73 1.97
C SER A 12 15.18 -8.74 0.83
N ARG A 13 14.20 -8.48 -0.05
CA ARG A 13 13.99 -9.27 -1.26
C ARG A 13 13.40 -8.42 -2.38
N MET A 14 13.65 -8.78 -3.62
CA MET A 14 12.97 -8.14 -4.76
C MET A 14 11.53 -8.66 -4.86
N LEU A 15 10.58 -7.74 -4.98
CA LEU A 15 9.18 -8.04 -5.27
C LEU A 15 8.86 -7.97 -6.76
N ALA A 16 9.61 -7.11 -7.47
CA ALA A 16 9.51 -6.88 -8.90
C ALA A 16 10.87 -6.38 -9.41
N PRO A 17 11.11 -6.31 -10.72
CA PRO A 17 12.42 -5.88 -11.26
C PRO A 17 12.94 -4.54 -10.71
N ALA A 18 12.04 -3.62 -10.32
CA ALA A 18 12.39 -2.31 -9.78
C ALA A 18 11.75 -2.01 -8.42
N VAL A 19 11.31 -3.04 -7.69
CA VAL A 19 10.70 -2.86 -6.36
C VAL A 19 11.31 -3.84 -5.37
N ARG A 20 11.90 -3.30 -4.30
CA ARG A 20 12.51 -4.07 -3.21
C ARG A 20 11.63 -3.97 -1.96
N HIS A 21 11.34 -5.12 -1.37
CA HIS A 21 10.83 -5.20 -0.01
C HIS A 21 12.00 -5.16 0.96
N MET A 22 11.87 -4.33 1.99
CA MET A 22 12.90 -4.15 3.01
C MET A 22 12.26 -4.23 4.39
N ALA A 23 12.78 -5.11 5.24
CA ALA A 23 12.35 -5.29 6.61
C ALA A 23 13.44 -4.75 7.55
N PHE A 24 13.08 -3.78 8.36
CA PHE A 24 13.98 -3.11 9.30
C PHE A 24 13.61 -3.42 10.74
N GLU A 25 14.60 -3.41 11.60
CA GLU A 25 14.47 -3.36 13.05
C GLU A 25 14.94 -1.99 13.56
N ARG A 26 14.34 -1.49 14.62
CA ARG A 26 14.85 -0.27 15.26
C ARG A 26 16.19 -0.57 15.93
N ALA A 27 17.24 0.15 15.54
CA ALA A 27 18.57 -0.05 16.10
C ALA A 27 18.69 0.38 17.58
N ASP A 28 17.72 1.16 18.09
CA ASP A 28 17.61 1.53 19.51
C ASP A 28 16.89 0.44 20.36
N GLY A 29 16.50 -0.68 19.74
CA GLY A 29 15.85 -1.81 20.41
C GLY A 29 14.42 -1.55 20.90
N LYS A 30 13.83 -0.39 20.57
CA LYS A 30 12.45 -0.08 20.96
C LYS A 30 11.45 -0.63 19.95
N PRO A 31 10.27 -1.04 20.38
CA PRO A 31 9.21 -1.42 19.45
C PRO A 31 8.72 -0.20 18.66
N PHE A 32 8.18 -0.45 17.46
CA PHE A 32 7.52 0.55 16.65
C PHE A 32 6.01 0.35 16.70
N THR A 33 5.27 1.44 16.95
CA THR A 33 3.80 1.41 16.98
C THR A 33 3.24 2.24 15.84
N PHE A 34 2.32 1.69 15.08
CA PHE A 34 1.65 2.39 13.99
C PHE A 34 0.21 1.89 13.81
N VAL A 35 -0.62 2.69 13.14
CA VAL A 35 -1.93 2.27 12.67
C VAL A 35 -1.78 1.84 11.20
N PRO A 36 -2.29 0.65 10.80
CA PRO A 36 -2.23 0.20 9.41
C PRO A 36 -2.72 1.25 8.42
N GLY A 37 -1.86 1.59 7.44
CA GLY A 37 -2.05 2.69 6.49
C GLY A 37 -1.18 3.92 6.77
N GLN A 38 -0.49 3.97 7.90
CA GLN A 38 0.52 5.00 8.17
C GLN A 38 1.84 4.70 7.46
N PHE A 39 2.72 5.71 7.39
CA PHE A 39 4.02 5.65 6.73
C PHE A 39 5.15 6.15 7.63
N VAL A 40 6.36 5.78 7.29
CA VAL A 40 7.60 6.35 7.84
C VAL A 40 8.29 7.22 6.81
N GLN A 41 9.11 8.16 7.27
CA GLN A 41 9.99 8.96 6.43
C GLN A 41 11.43 8.50 6.67
N VAL A 42 12.11 8.07 5.59
CA VAL A 42 13.54 7.79 5.58
C VAL A 42 14.28 9.08 5.24
N HIS A 43 15.25 9.45 6.07
CA HIS A 43 16.04 10.67 5.96
C HIS A 43 17.38 10.37 5.29
N PHE A 44 17.83 11.25 4.41
CA PHE A 44 19.12 11.14 3.73
C PHE A 44 19.58 12.52 3.24
N HIS A 45 20.76 12.57 2.63
CA HIS A 45 21.30 13.78 2.05
C HIS A 45 21.54 13.59 0.55
N TYR A 46 21.33 14.63 -0.22
CA TYR A 46 21.80 14.69 -1.60
C TYR A 46 23.34 14.79 -1.63
N GLU A 47 23.94 14.62 -2.80
CA GLU A 47 25.39 14.77 -3.00
C GLU A 47 25.90 16.15 -2.61
N ASP A 48 25.09 17.19 -2.74
CA ASP A 48 25.37 18.56 -2.31
C ASP A 48 25.26 18.78 -0.79
N GLY A 49 24.98 17.73 -0.03
CA GLY A 49 24.82 17.75 1.44
C GLY A 49 23.45 18.24 1.93
N LYS A 50 22.54 18.59 1.03
CA LYS A 50 21.19 19.04 1.40
C LYS A 50 20.35 17.88 1.96
N ALA A 51 19.85 18.07 3.18
CA ALA A 51 18.95 17.09 3.82
C ALA A 51 17.63 16.93 3.04
N THR A 52 17.19 15.71 2.91
CA THR A 52 15.92 15.35 2.27
C THR A 52 15.32 14.10 2.91
N LYS A 53 14.11 13.71 2.48
CA LYS A 53 13.41 12.53 3.00
C LYS A 53 12.44 11.98 1.97
N ARG A 54 12.11 10.70 2.10
CA ARG A 54 11.05 10.04 1.32
C ARG A 54 10.15 9.26 2.23
N SER A 55 8.86 9.29 1.88
CA SER A 55 7.81 8.60 2.62
C SER A 55 7.58 7.20 2.06
N TYR A 56 7.46 6.23 2.94
CA TYR A 56 7.18 4.83 2.61
C TYR A 56 6.09 4.31 3.53
N SER A 57 4.98 3.87 2.96
CA SER A 57 3.92 3.25 3.74
C SER A 57 4.41 1.97 4.39
N VAL A 58 4.05 1.79 5.65
CA VAL A 58 4.38 0.57 6.39
C VAL A 58 3.61 -0.61 5.80
N ALA A 59 4.35 -1.65 5.42
CA ALA A 59 3.81 -2.88 4.83
C ALA A 59 3.60 -4.00 5.85
N THR A 60 4.10 -3.83 7.07
CA THR A 60 4.10 -4.86 8.10
C THR A 60 2.70 -5.35 8.42
N ILE A 61 2.52 -6.68 8.37
CA ILE A 61 1.29 -7.33 8.83
C ILE A 61 1.45 -7.56 10.33
N GLY A 62 0.73 -6.75 11.11
CA GLY A 62 0.60 -6.93 12.57
C GLY A 62 -0.65 -7.71 12.93
N ASP A 63 -1.25 -7.40 14.06
CA ASP A 63 -2.52 -7.98 14.53
C ASP A 63 -3.77 -7.18 14.09
N GLY A 64 -3.57 -6.11 13.33
CA GLY A 64 -4.63 -5.19 12.88
C GLY A 64 -4.94 -4.05 13.85
N SER A 65 -4.37 -4.07 15.04
CA SER A 65 -4.42 -2.99 16.03
C SER A 65 -3.21 -2.05 15.90
N ALA A 66 -3.11 -1.05 16.78
CA ALA A 66 -1.91 -0.25 16.95
C ALA A 66 -0.91 -0.88 17.94
N ALA A 67 -0.86 -2.22 18.00
CA ALA A 67 0.08 -2.92 18.85
C ALA A 67 1.53 -2.71 18.37
N PRO A 68 2.51 -2.80 19.28
CA PRO A 68 3.90 -2.70 18.91
C PRO A 68 4.34 -3.83 17.98
N ILE A 69 5.16 -3.48 16.99
CA ILE A 69 5.79 -4.42 16.06
C ILE A 69 7.32 -4.38 16.21
N GLU A 70 7.97 -5.49 15.93
CA GLU A 70 9.45 -5.60 15.96
C GLU A 70 10.09 -5.15 14.65
N ARG A 71 9.42 -5.37 13.51
CA ARG A 71 9.93 -5.06 12.17
C ARG A 71 9.07 -4.06 11.44
N VAL A 72 9.71 -3.03 10.90
CA VAL A 72 9.10 -2.06 10.00
C VAL A 72 9.41 -2.49 8.57
N GLU A 73 8.40 -2.97 7.85
CA GLU A 73 8.52 -3.39 6.47
C GLU A 73 8.04 -2.29 5.53
N ILE A 74 8.77 -2.06 4.45
CA ILE A 74 8.41 -1.10 3.39
C ILE A 74 8.66 -1.69 2.01
N ALA A 75 7.97 -1.20 1.00
CA ALA A 75 8.25 -1.49 -0.41
C ALA A 75 8.85 -0.24 -1.08
N VAL A 76 10.05 -0.38 -1.60
CA VAL A 76 10.81 0.70 -2.21
C VAL A 76 10.82 0.53 -3.73
N SER A 77 10.18 1.46 -4.44
CA SER A 77 10.27 1.52 -5.90
C SER A 77 11.50 2.29 -6.32
N TYR A 78 12.32 1.68 -7.16
CA TYR A 78 13.53 2.31 -7.69
C TYR A 78 13.18 3.26 -8.83
N VAL A 79 13.65 4.50 -8.69
CA VAL A 79 13.50 5.56 -9.69
C VAL A 79 14.91 5.89 -10.22
N GLU A 80 15.09 5.82 -11.53
CA GLU A 80 16.36 6.14 -12.16
C GLU A 80 16.80 7.56 -11.81
N GLY A 81 18.05 7.72 -11.34
CA GLY A 81 18.60 8.99 -10.88
C GLY A 81 18.05 9.49 -9.54
N GLY A 82 17.21 8.72 -8.87
CA GLY A 82 16.66 9.10 -7.56
C GLY A 82 17.65 8.88 -6.41
N ALA A 83 17.90 9.92 -5.60
CA ALA A 83 18.83 9.84 -4.46
C ALA A 83 18.40 8.79 -3.41
N ALA A 84 17.10 8.63 -3.15
CA ALA A 84 16.61 7.54 -2.29
C ALA A 84 16.84 6.16 -2.89
N THR A 85 16.77 6.04 -4.23
CA THR A 85 17.11 4.80 -4.95
C THR A 85 18.58 4.48 -4.75
N ALA A 86 19.49 5.45 -4.95
CA ALA A 86 20.92 5.25 -4.77
C ALA A 86 21.25 4.77 -3.34
N LEU A 87 20.63 5.36 -2.32
CA LEU A 87 20.80 4.94 -0.93
C LEU A 87 20.26 3.53 -0.68
N LEU A 88 18.97 3.30 -0.99
CA LEU A 88 18.28 2.08 -0.56
C LEU A 88 18.54 0.86 -1.45
N SER A 89 18.97 1.07 -2.72
CA SER A 89 19.39 -0.06 -3.57
C SER A 89 20.71 -0.67 -3.12
N ASN A 90 21.61 0.14 -2.59
CA ASN A 90 22.94 -0.27 -2.12
C ASN A 90 22.98 -0.62 -0.63
N LEU A 91 21.86 -0.44 0.09
CA LEU A 91 21.81 -0.78 1.51
C LEU A 91 21.85 -2.30 1.69
N GLU A 92 22.88 -2.79 2.36
CA GLU A 92 23.08 -4.19 2.70
C GLU A 92 22.47 -4.52 4.06
N GLU A 93 22.20 -5.80 4.31
CA GLU A 93 21.77 -6.27 5.62
C GLU A 93 22.79 -5.88 6.71
N GLY A 94 22.26 -5.37 7.83
CA GLY A 94 23.07 -4.76 8.88
C GLY A 94 23.35 -3.27 8.71
N GLY A 95 23.17 -2.72 7.50
CA GLY A 95 23.25 -1.29 7.25
C GLY A 95 22.08 -0.53 7.86
N SER A 96 22.27 0.76 8.13
CA SER A 96 21.29 1.57 8.83
C SER A 96 20.90 2.84 8.07
N VAL A 97 19.70 3.30 8.28
CA VAL A 97 19.15 4.59 7.81
C VAL A 97 18.42 5.30 8.94
N ASP A 98 18.42 6.62 8.91
CA ASP A 98 17.62 7.40 9.84
C ASP A 98 16.18 7.51 9.34
N ALA A 99 15.22 7.38 10.26
CA ALA A 99 13.81 7.46 9.96
C ALA A 99 13.04 8.28 11.00
N SER A 100 11.84 8.66 10.64
CA SER A 100 10.87 9.23 11.58
C SER A 100 9.45 8.74 11.26
N GLY A 101 8.59 8.75 12.26
CA GLY A 101 7.20 8.31 12.13
C GLY A 101 6.54 7.95 13.46
N PRO A 102 5.34 7.37 13.40
CA PRO A 102 4.53 7.16 12.20
C PRO A 102 3.80 8.44 11.77
N TYR A 103 3.53 8.58 10.47
CA TYR A 103 2.77 9.66 9.86
C TYR A 103 1.58 9.11 9.06
N GLY A 104 0.66 10.00 8.68
CA GLY A 104 -0.43 9.69 7.77
C GLY A 104 -1.76 9.39 8.44
N ARG A 105 -2.82 9.51 7.64
CA ARG A 105 -4.22 9.28 8.05
C ARG A 105 -4.98 8.40 7.05
N PHE A 106 -4.26 7.73 6.17
CA PHE A 106 -4.84 6.83 5.20
C PHE A 106 -5.15 5.46 5.83
N CYS A 107 -5.95 5.47 6.89
CA CYS A 107 -6.25 4.30 7.71
C CYS A 107 -7.74 3.95 7.61
N LEU A 108 -8.07 2.66 7.79
CA LEU A 108 -9.45 2.23 8.00
C LEU A 108 -9.94 2.77 9.33
N MET A 109 -11.02 3.56 9.30
CA MET A 109 -11.55 4.22 10.50
C MET A 109 -12.69 3.41 11.09
N ASP A 110 -12.68 3.25 12.42
CA ASP A 110 -13.73 2.49 13.13
C ASP A 110 -15.11 3.18 13.05
N ALA A 111 -15.11 4.51 12.83
CA ALA A 111 -16.31 5.29 12.63
C ALA A 111 -16.98 5.08 11.26
N ASP A 112 -16.31 4.42 10.30
CA ASP A 112 -16.93 4.16 8.99
C ASP A 112 -17.95 3.02 9.12
N THR A 113 -19.18 3.30 8.72
CA THR A 113 -20.30 2.34 8.78
C THR A 113 -20.68 1.78 7.41
N ASN A 114 -19.86 2.04 6.39
CA ASN A 114 -20.11 1.58 5.02
C ASN A 114 -20.13 0.05 4.94
N GLN A 115 -20.98 -0.46 4.05
CA GLN A 115 -21.16 -1.91 3.86
C GLN A 115 -20.11 -2.50 2.92
N ARG A 116 -19.58 -1.69 1.96
CA ARG A 116 -18.57 -2.14 1.02
C ARG A 116 -17.42 -1.13 0.92
N TYR A 117 -16.20 -1.66 0.94
CA TYR A 117 -14.96 -0.91 0.81
C TYR A 117 -14.32 -1.23 -0.54
N LEU A 118 -14.12 -0.20 -1.38
CA LEU A 118 -13.44 -0.30 -2.66
C LEU A 118 -12.00 0.17 -2.47
N LEU A 119 -11.06 -0.76 -2.47
CA LEU A 119 -9.63 -0.48 -2.34
C LEU A 119 -9.02 -0.49 -3.74
N VAL A 120 -8.39 0.61 -4.17
CA VAL A 120 -7.82 0.73 -5.52
C VAL A 120 -6.35 1.09 -5.41
N ALA A 121 -5.48 0.30 -6.03
CA ALA A 121 -4.04 0.48 -5.97
C ALA A 121 -3.36 0.38 -7.33
N THR A 122 -2.17 1.00 -7.45
CA THR A 122 -1.18 0.72 -8.47
C THR A 122 0.23 0.76 -7.88
N GLY A 123 1.11 -0.14 -8.35
CA GLY A 123 2.50 -0.24 -7.88
C GLY A 123 2.60 -0.39 -6.37
N THR A 124 3.51 0.35 -5.73
CA THR A 124 3.70 0.31 -4.27
C THR A 124 2.52 0.90 -3.47
N GLY A 125 1.53 1.51 -4.12
CA GLY A 125 0.29 1.94 -3.47
C GLY A 125 -0.55 0.81 -2.87
N VAL A 126 -0.22 -0.45 -3.16
CA VAL A 126 -0.82 -1.61 -2.51
C VAL A 126 -0.30 -1.84 -1.09
N THR A 127 0.85 -1.27 -0.75
CA THR A 127 1.56 -1.48 0.52
C THR A 127 0.69 -1.21 1.78
N PRO A 128 -0.03 -0.08 1.89
CA PRO A 128 -0.89 0.15 3.06
C PRO A 128 -2.02 -0.88 3.18
N TYR A 129 -2.54 -1.41 2.07
CA TYR A 129 -3.59 -2.43 2.12
C TYR A 129 -3.07 -3.77 2.64
N ARG A 130 -1.78 -4.12 2.36
CA ARG A 130 -1.15 -5.29 2.96
C ARG A 130 -1.14 -5.19 4.49
N ALA A 131 -0.72 -4.07 5.04
CA ALA A 131 -0.74 -3.84 6.48
C ALA A 131 -2.17 -3.86 7.08
N MET A 132 -3.19 -3.48 6.28
CA MET A 132 -4.59 -3.46 6.71
C MET A 132 -5.26 -4.85 6.74
N LEU A 133 -4.68 -5.91 6.15
CA LEU A 133 -5.33 -7.21 6.01
C LEU A 133 -5.92 -7.78 7.32
N PRO A 134 -5.21 -7.75 8.46
CA PRO A 134 -5.81 -8.24 9.72
C PRO A 134 -7.01 -7.41 10.17
N LYS A 135 -6.96 -6.08 10.04
CA LYS A 135 -8.08 -5.19 10.36
C LYS A 135 -9.26 -5.40 9.40
N ILE A 136 -9.00 -5.65 8.12
CA ILE A 136 -10.02 -6.03 7.13
C ILE A 136 -10.72 -7.32 7.54
N LYS A 137 -9.96 -8.37 7.88
CA LYS A 137 -10.51 -9.65 8.35
C LYS A 137 -11.40 -9.48 9.58
N GLN A 138 -10.94 -8.69 10.55
CA GLN A 138 -11.72 -8.35 11.73
C GLN A 138 -13.01 -7.60 11.37
N ALA A 139 -12.95 -6.58 10.52
CA ALA A 139 -14.13 -5.81 10.11
C ALA A 139 -15.17 -6.67 9.38
N ILE A 140 -14.75 -7.56 8.51
CA ILE A 140 -15.63 -8.54 7.86
C ILE A 140 -16.31 -9.42 8.90
N ALA A 141 -15.54 -10.00 9.82
CA ALA A 141 -16.07 -10.91 10.84
C ALA A 141 -17.04 -10.24 11.82
N THR A 142 -16.77 -8.98 12.21
CA THR A 142 -17.56 -8.29 13.26
C THR A 142 -18.71 -7.47 12.71
N ARG A 143 -18.61 -6.95 11.47
CA ARG A 143 -19.56 -6.00 10.90
C ARG A 143 -20.29 -6.55 9.67
N GLY A 144 -19.86 -7.67 9.11
CA GLY A 144 -20.42 -8.24 7.88
C GLY A 144 -20.20 -7.38 6.63
N CYS A 145 -19.31 -6.38 6.68
CA CYS A 145 -18.96 -5.56 5.52
C CYS A 145 -18.08 -6.33 4.54
N THR A 146 -17.98 -5.84 3.31
CA THR A 146 -17.18 -6.48 2.26
C THR A 146 -16.08 -5.55 1.75
N PHE A 147 -15.00 -6.13 1.23
CA PHE A 147 -13.88 -5.41 0.66
C PHE A 147 -13.56 -5.95 -0.74
N ALA A 148 -13.33 -5.05 -1.68
CA ALA A 148 -12.85 -5.38 -3.01
C ALA A 148 -11.53 -4.63 -3.28
N LEU A 149 -10.42 -5.36 -3.43
CA LEU A 149 -9.13 -4.81 -3.82
C LEU A 149 -8.96 -4.90 -5.34
N VAL A 150 -8.99 -3.76 -6.02
CA VAL A 150 -8.68 -3.61 -7.44
C VAL A 150 -7.23 -3.13 -7.57
N TYR A 151 -6.35 -3.99 -8.07
CA TYR A 151 -4.92 -3.71 -8.09
C TYR A 151 -4.34 -3.77 -9.50
N GLY A 152 -3.84 -2.63 -9.96
CA GLY A 152 -3.24 -2.46 -11.29
C GLY A 152 -1.74 -2.72 -11.30
N ALA A 153 -1.33 -3.64 -12.18
CA ALA A 153 0.05 -3.88 -12.57
C ALA A 153 0.19 -3.80 -14.10
N ARG A 154 1.41 -3.63 -14.60
CA ARG A 154 1.64 -3.71 -16.06
C ARG A 154 1.69 -5.17 -16.52
N THR A 155 2.32 -6.01 -15.72
CA THR A 155 2.53 -7.44 -15.95
C THR A 155 2.42 -8.21 -14.63
N GLU A 156 2.35 -9.53 -14.69
CA GLU A 156 2.34 -10.40 -13.49
C GLU A 156 3.58 -10.19 -12.60
N ALA A 157 4.77 -10.01 -13.22
CA ALA A 157 6.03 -9.76 -12.49
C ALA A 157 6.03 -8.45 -11.67
N GLU A 158 5.07 -7.56 -11.91
CA GLU A 158 4.91 -6.30 -11.18
C GLU A 158 3.72 -6.33 -10.20
N LEU A 159 3.06 -7.46 -10.04
CA LEU A 159 1.96 -7.64 -9.10
C LEU A 159 2.52 -7.90 -7.69
N LEU A 160 2.85 -6.82 -6.97
CA LEU A 160 3.46 -6.92 -5.65
C LEU A 160 2.53 -7.62 -4.66
N TYR A 161 3.07 -8.57 -3.90
CA TYR A 161 2.32 -9.35 -2.90
C TYR A 161 1.09 -10.07 -3.45
N GLY A 162 1.05 -10.34 -4.78
CA GLY A 162 -0.12 -10.93 -5.44
C GLY A 162 -0.57 -12.23 -4.80
N ASP A 163 0.36 -13.14 -4.51
CA ASP A 163 0.07 -14.43 -3.89
C ASP A 163 -0.49 -14.27 -2.46
N GLU A 164 -0.03 -13.26 -1.69
CA GLU A 164 -0.55 -12.98 -0.35
C GLU A 164 -2.01 -12.51 -0.42
N PHE A 165 -2.36 -11.62 -1.36
CA PHE A 165 -3.74 -11.15 -1.54
C PHE A 165 -4.66 -12.24 -2.10
N GLU A 166 -4.17 -13.10 -2.98
CA GLU A 166 -4.93 -14.23 -3.49
C GLU A 166 -5.23 -15.26 -2.39
N ALA A 167 -4.22 -15.60 -1.57
CA ALA A 167 -4.40 -16.47 -0.41
C ALA A 167 -5.40 -15.88 0.58
N PHE A 168 -5.27 -14.57 0.87
CA PHE A 168 -6.18 -13.88 1.78
C PHE A 168 -7.63 -13.86 1.25
N ALA A 169 -7.82 -13.63 -0.05
CA ALA A 169 -9.14 -13.65 -0.68
C ALA A 169 -9.79 -15.04 -0.62
N LYS A 170 -8.99 -16.10 -0.77
CA LYS A 170 -9.46 -17.49 -0.66
C LYS A 170 -9.88 -17.86 0.75
N GLU A 171 -9.19 -17.34 1.76
CA GLU A 171 -9.39 -17.66 3.18
C GLU A 171 -10.39 -16.74 3.88
N THR A 172 -10.75 -15.61 3.26
CA THR A 172 -11.58 -14.56 3.90
C THR A 172 -12.80 -14.25 3.05
N PRO A 173 -13.90 -15.03 3.18
CA PRO A 173 -15.17 -14.69 2.54
C PRO A 173 -15.60 -13.26 2.92
N GLY A 174 -15.94 -12.44 1.89
CA GLY A 174 -16.18 -11.00 2.06
C GLY A 174 -15.03 -10.10 1.60
N PHE A 175 -13.85 -10.69 1.31
CA PHE A 175 -12.78 -10.01 0.60
C PHE A 175 -12.63 -10.57 -0.82
N THR A 176 -12.55 -9.69 -1.82
CA THR A 176 -12.28 -10.07 -3.20
C THR A 176 -11.05 -9.34 -3.72
N PHE A 177 -10.25 -10.03 -4.54
CA PHE A 177 -9.04 -9.50 -5.15
C PHE A 177 -9.17 -9.50 -6.67
N HIS A 178 -8.97 -8.34 -7.31
CA HIS A 178 -9.11 -8.11 -8.74
C HIS A 178 -7.81 -7.57 -9.33
N PRO A 179 -6.82 -8.42 -9.66
CA PRO A 179 -5.61 -7.97 -10.35
C PRO A 179 -5.94 -7.53 -11.77
N CYS A 180 -5.43 -6.35 -12.15
CA CYS A 180 -5.65 -5.71 -13.46
C CYS A 180 -4.33 -5.59 -14.20
N PHE A 181 -4.21 -6.20 -15.37
CA PHE A 181 -3.00 -6.20 -16.18
C PHE A 181 -3.13 -5.26 -17.36
N SER A 182 -2.42 -4.13 -17.34
CA SER A 182 -2.57 -3.07 -18.34
C SER A 182 -1.74 -3.26 -19.61
N ARG A 183 -0.74 -4.16 -19.60
CA ARG A 183 0.12 -4.42 -20.76
C ARG A 183 0.13 -5.88 -21.17
N VAL A 184 0.55 -6.77 -20.28
CA VAL A 184 0.68 -8.20 -20.55
C VAL A 184 -0.12 -8.97 -19.51
N PRO A 185 -1.18 -9.70 -19.91
CA PRO A 185 -1.93 -10.56 -18.99
C PRO A 185 -1.06 -11.71 -18.49
N ARG A 186 -1.52 -12.40 -17.47
CA ARG A 186 -0.88 -13.67 -17.05
C ARG A 186 -0.85 -14.69 -18.17
N ALA A 187 0.23 -15.46 -18.23
CA ALA A 187 0.34 -16.58 -19.19
C ALA A 187 -0.77 -17.63 -18.96
N VAL A 188 -1.13 -17.85 -17.69
CA VAL A 188 -2.28 -18.67 -17.30
C VAL A 188 -3.26 -17.78 -16.54
N PRO A 189 -4.32 -17.28 -17.22
CA PRO A 189 -5.32 -16.41 -16.59
C PRO A 189 -6.01 -17.10 -15.41
N ARG A 190 -6.26 -16.34 -14.34
CA ARG A 190 -7.05 -16.78 -13.17
C ARG A 190 -8.42 -16.09 -13.20
N PRO A 191 -9.49 -16.68 -12.65
CA PRO A 191 -10.85 -16.11 -12.71
C PRO A 191 -10.98 -14.65 -12.28
N PRO A 192 -10.26 -14.13 -11.25
CA PRO A 192 -10.34 -12.73 -10.86
C PRO A 192 -9.53 -11.76 -11.73
N ASP A 193 -8.67 -12.26 -12.64
CA ASP A 193 -7.82 -11.40 -13.49
C ASP A 193 -8.67 -10.52 -14.41
N ARG A 194 -8.24 -9.28 -14.58
CA ARG A 194 -8.85 -8.29 -15.48
C ARG A 194 -7.81 -7.77 -16.47
N ALA A 195 -8.22 -7.60 -17.70
CA ALA A 195 -7.42 -6.89 -18.70
C ALA A 195 -7.65 -5.38 -18.57
N GLY A 196 -6.59 -4.59 -18.75
CA GLY A 196 -6.69 -3.13 -18.75
C GLY A 196 -6.35 -2.46 -17.42
N ARG A 197 -6.79 -1.23 -17.29
CA ARG A 197 -6.54 -0.40 -16.11
C ARG A 197 -7.60 -0.63 -15.02
N VAL A 198 -7.25 -0.26 -13.79
CA VAL A 198 -8.12 -0.43 -12.60
C VAL A 198 -9.48 0.27 -12.73
N GLN A 199 -9.59 1.35 -13.52
CA GLN A 199 -10.83 2.08 -13.73
C GLN A 199 -11.91 1.21 -14.39
N VAL A 200 -11.53 0.31 -15.30
CA VAL A 200 -12.46 -0.63 -15.95
C VAL A 200 -13.06 -1.58 -14.92
N ALA A 201 -12.20 -2.24 -14.14
CA ALA A 201 -12.63 -3.16 -13.10
C ALA A 201 -13.43 -2.45 -11.99
N LEU A 202 -13.03 -1.22 -11.63
CA LEU A 202 -13.78 -0.40 -10.67
C LEU A 202 -15.19 -0.09 -11.18
N GLY A 203 -15.35 0.19 -12.48
CA GLY A 203 -16.67 0.40 -13.11
C GLY A 203 -17.55 -0.85 -13.09
N GLU A 204 -16.96 -2.02 -13.36
CA GLU A 204 -17.66 -3.31 -13.28
C GLU A 204 -18.19 -3.62 -11.88
N LEU A 205 -17.55 -3.12 -10.83
CA LEU A 205 -18.03 -3.23 -9.45
C LEU A 205 -19.25 -2.35 -9.15
N ALA A 206 -19.66 -1.50 -10.11
CA ALA A 206 -20.83 -0.61 -10.00
C ALA A 206 -20.85 0.15 -8.65
N PRO A 207 -19.94 1.14 -8.45
CA PRO A 207 -19.86 1.91 -7.22
C PRO A 207 -21.20 2.57 -6.87
N ASN A 208 -21.60 2.50 -5.59
CA ASN A 208 -22.88 2.98 -5.11
C ASN A 208 -22.74 3.85 -3.86
N ALA A 209 -23.18 5.10 -3.96
CA ALA A 209 -23.07 6.09 -2.89
C ALA A 209 -23.76 5.69 -1.57
N ALA A 210 -24.78 4.84 -1.62
CA ALA A 210 -25.51 4.40 -0.42
C ALA A 210 -24.73 3.41 0.45
N HIS A 211 -23.73 2.70 -0.12
CA HIS A 211 -23.10 1.57 0.53
C HIS A 211 -21.58 1.65 0.57
N ASP A 212 -20.97 2.40 -0.35
CA ASP A 212 -19.54 2.32 -0.63
C ASP A 212 -18.73 3.44 0.03
N ILE A 213 -17.53 3.06 0.39
CA ILE A 213 -16.42 3.96 0.66
C ILE A 213 -15.20 3.48 -0.15
N ALA A 214 -14.46 4.40 -0.73
CA ALA A 214 -13.31 4.09 -1.55
C ALA A 214 -12.00 4.60 -0.94
N TYR A 215 -10.95 3.82 -1.11
CA TYR A 215 -9.58 4.15 -0.77
C TYR A 215 -8.72 4.00 -2.01
N LEU A 216 -8.07 5.09 -2.43
CA LEU A 216 -7.27 5.16 -3.66
C LEU A 216 -5.81 5.45 -3.30
N CYS A 217 -4.88 4.59 -3.71
CA CYS A 217 -3.46 4.75 -3.37
C CYS A 217 -2.54 4.37 -4.53
N GLY A 218 -1.53 5.19 -4.82
CA GLY A 218 -0.51 4.93 -5.82
C GLY A 218 -0.28 6.04 -6.82
N ASN A 219 -0.18 5.70 -8.10
CA ASN A 219 0.10 6.66 -9.17
C ASN A 219 -0.90 7.83 -9.17
N PRO A 220 -0.43 9.10 -9.22
CA PRO A 220 -1.29 10.28 -9.16
C PRO A 220 -2.41 10.31 -10.22
N ASP A 221 -2.10 9.94 -11.46
CA ASP A 221 -3.10 9.95 -12.56
C ASP A 221 -4.19 8.90 -12.30
N MET A 222 -3.81 7.70 -11.85
CA MET A 222 -4.78 6.66 -11.46
C MET A 222 -5.68 7.14 -10.34
N VAL A 223 -5.11 7.79 -9.33
CA VAL A 223 -5.89 8.31 -8.19
C VAL A 223 -6.86 9.39 -8.63
N ASP A 224 -6.45 10.31 -9.53
CA ASP A 224 -7.31 11.38 -10.02
C ASP A 224 -8.43 10.86 -10.94
N GLU A 225 -8.10 9.96 -11.86
CA GLU A 225 -9.10 9.34 -12.76
C GLU A 225 -10.13 8.52 -11.96
N ALA A 226 -9.68 7.68 -11.02
CA ALA A 226 -10.59 6.90 -10.17
C ALA A 226 -11.44 7.81 -9.26
N PHE A 227 -10.88 8.89 -8.73
CA PHE A 227 -11.62 9.87 -7.95
C PHE A 227 -12.73 10.54 -8.76
N ALA A 228 -12.41 10.99 -9.98
CA ALA A 228 -13.40 11.61 -10.88
C ALA A 228 -14.56 10.63 -11.16
N MET A 229 -14.23 9.40 -11.54
CA MET A 229 -15.18 8.34 -11.82
C MET A 229 -16.11 8.04 -10.64
N LEU A 230 -15.56 7.93 -9.43
CA LEU A 230 -16.36 7.67 -8.21
C LEU A 230 -17.27 8.86 -7.87
N LYS A 231 -16.82 10.08 -8.10
CA LYS A 231 -17.67 11.28 -7.97
C LYS A 231 -18.83 11.26 -8.96
N GLU A 232 -18.58 10.92 -10.21
CA GLU A 232 -19.62 10.79 -11.24
C GLU A 232 -20.63 9.69 -10.90
N ALA A 233 -20.15 8.60 -10.26
CA ALA A 233 -21.02 7.56 -9.69
C ALA A 233 -21.78 8.00 -8.43
N GLY A 234 -21.61 9.24 -7.98
CA GLY A 234 -22.36 9.85 -6.87
C GLY A 234 -21.73 9.68 -5.49
N LEU A 235 -20.53 9.08 -5.35
CA LEU A 235 -19.88 8.94 -4.04
C LEU A 235 -19.53 10.34 -3.48
N PRO A 236 -19.90 10.64 -2.23
CA PRO A 236 -19.55 11.90 -1.59
C PRO A 236 -18.02 11.96 -1.34
N VAL A 237 -17.44 13.14 -1.49
CA VAL A 237 -15.98 13.36 -1.34
C VAL A 237 -15.41 12.78 -0.04
N PRO A 238 -16.06 12.89 1.14
CA PRO A 238 -15.58 12.24 2.36
C PRO A 238 -15.50 10.72 2.30
N HIS A 239 -16.24 10.08 1.39
CA HIS A 239 -16.19 8.63 1.16
C HIS A 239 -15.16 8.23 0.07
N ILE A 240 -14.33 9.16 -0.42
CA ILE A 240 -13.26 8.87 -1.36
C ILE A 240 -11.94 9.32 -0.76
N ARG A 241 -11.28 8.44 -0.02
CA ARG A 241 -9.98 8.68 0.60
C ARG A 241 -8.87 8.38 -0.38
N ARG A 242 -7.82 9.19 -0.37
CA ARG A 242 -6.78 9.08 -1.38
C ARG A 242 -5.40 9.46 -0.85
N GLU A 243 -4.41 8.74 -1.34
CA GLU A 243 -2.99 9.02 -1.13
C GLU A 243 -2.24 8.85 -2.45
N LYS A 244 -1.54 9.90 -2.89
CA LYS A 244 -0.79 9.91 -4.14
C LYS A 244 0.69 9.65 -3.86
N TYR A 245 1.27 8.70 -4.58
CA TYR A 245 2.69 8.45 -4.53
C TYR A 245 3.40 9.22 -5.63
N VAL A 246 3.95 10.37 -5.27
CA VAL A 246 4.70 11.23 -6.19
C VAL A 246 6.16 10.77 -6.20
N SER A 247 6.63 10.27 -7.36
CA SER A 247 8.05 10.01 -7.58
C SER A 247 8.74 11.34 -7.87
N SER A 248 9.53 11.84 -6.93
CA SER A 248 10.41 13.00 -7.17
C SER A 248 11.81 12.48 -7.53
N ARG A 249 12.34 12.99 -8.62
CA ARG A 249 13.74 12.84 -9.02
C ARG A 249 14.64 13.65 -8.11
#